data_da6d9ce0d9e8f818bfecb2e14e2c6728
#
_entry.id   da6d9ce0d9e8f818bfecb2e14e2c6728
#
_cell.length_a   1.000
_cell.length_b   1.000
_cell.length_c   1.000
_cell.angle_alpha   90.00
_cell.angle_beta   90.00
_cell.angle_gamma   90.00
#
_symmetry.space_group_name_H-M   'P 1'
#
loop_
_entity.id
_entity.type
_entity.pdbx_description
1 polymer ?
#
loop_
_entity_poly.entity_id
_entity_poly.type
_entity_poly.pdbx_seq_one_letter_code
_entity_poly.pdbx_strand_id
1 'polypeptide(L)'
;MIDMGKKKFTAKPKSGLIDNIRSAVTQSSFSYDDKRYSMPLFVAHETLNAFQRHNVLGLSAALSFYAMFALIPMVLLMFFLLSQLVFTSEYAIVKLAIITGNLVPKLSSTIMVEVYKTAQQKAAWGALGLFILLWAVTPLAGAIRSTFYNIANLVEARSFIRRKVKDILAVVAMLLLFFLFTLSGLMLEQVIAFVTNDHKLLHLILGTSDTGPFIASMLLSLALTTLTIAVFYVMFFPVRLYIKHIFIGALFTAIIWLLMRPAFSWFLSANESYGAVFGSMKNLFLSITWLYFNFTAFLLGTELIATLRKRDVLMLKSLFTHMSKQASKPPSPYMRKLMQHFGKTYHHAEHIFRLGDTTHNLYYLVRGQVKLQLHKEVIRTVEAGEYFGEIALLSNTPTIGDAVVSSDHADIVLISAENIETLLLDEPKVALRFLRQMATKLQKRDH
;
A
#
# COMPACT_ATOMS: atom_id res chain seq x y z
N MET A 1 -8.07 -82.63 21.83
CA MET A 1 -7.85 -82.47 20.41
C MET A 1 -8.96 -81.55 19.93
N ILE A 2 -8.72 -80.22 20.03
CA ILE A 2 -9.74 -79.20 19.79
C ILE A 2 -9.24 -78.34 18.66
N ASP A 3 -9.96 -78.42 17.53
CA ASP A 3 -9.71 -77.66 16.30
C ASP A 3 -10.20 -76.20 16.47
N MET A 4 -9.30 -75.24 16.36
CA MET A 4 -9.62 -73.83 16.43
C MET A 4 -9.59 -73.19 15.03
N GLY A 5 -10.78 -73.10 14.44
CA GLY A 5 -10.99 -72.47 13.15
C GLY A 5 -10.61 -71.01 13.12
N LYS A 6 -9.65 -70.63 12.26
CA LYS A 6 -9.28 -69.27 11.92
C LYS A 6 -10.33 -68.58 11.08
N LYS A 7 -11.15 -67.70 11.70
CA LYS A 7 -11.99 -66.73 10.95
C LYS A 7 -11.08 -65.61 10.43
N LYS A 8 -10.89 -65.55 9.10
CA LYS A 8 -10.32 -64.41 8.39
C LYS A 8 -11.36 -63.31 8.36
N PHE A 9 -11.11 -62.22 9.09
CA PHE A 9 -11.81 -60.93 8.97
C PHE A 9 -11.27 -60.21 7.72
N THR A 10 -11.96 -60.28 6.60
CA THR A 10 -11.74 -59.40 5.44
C THR A 10 -12.60 -58.19 5.60
N ALA A 11 -12.05 -57.12 6.22
CA ALA A 11 -12.64 -55.80 6.20
C ALA A 11 -12.32 -55.18 4.81
N LYS A 12 -13.33 -55.07 3.95
CA LYS A 12 -13.30 -54.25 2.74
C LYS A 12 -13.12 -52.77 3.18
N PRO A 13 -12.08 -52.06 2.70
CA PRO A 13 -11.97 -50.63 3.01
C PRO A 13 -13.10 -49.87 2.30
N LYS A 14 -13.80 -49.03 3.06
CA LYS A 14 -14.84 -48.09 2.53
C LYS A 14 -14.12 -47.06 1.65
N SER A 15 -13.90 -47.35 0.38
CA SER A 15 -13.28 -46.44 -0.60
C SER A 15 -14.07 -45.14 -0.78
N GLY A 16 -15.37 -45.18 -0.61
CA GLY A 16 -16.21 -43.98 -0.77
C GLY A 16 -16.02 -42.85 0.24
N LEU A 17 -15.58 -43.16 1.48
CA LEU A 17 -15.36 -42.08 2.47
C LEU A 17 -14.05 -41.32 2.20
N ILE A 18 -13.00 -42.02 1.81
CA ILE A 18 -11.70 -41.42 1.47
C ILE A 18 -11.82 -40.60 0.17
N ASP A 19 -12.57 -41.12 -0.81
CA ASP A 19 -12.80 -40.42 -2.08
C ASP A 19 -13.70 -39.17 -1.86
N ASN A 20 -14.69 -39.23 -0.99
CA ASN A 20 -15.49 -38.06 -0.61
C ASN A 20 -14.70 -37.02 0.18
N ILE A 21 -13.81 -37.43 1.10
CA ILE A 21 -12.93 -36.49 1.83
C ILE A 21 -11.91 -35.90 0.85
N ARG A 22 -11.37 -36.69 -0.05
CA ARG A 22 -10.41 -36.22 -1.06
C ARG A 22 -11.06 -35.25 -2.05
N SER A 23 -12.27 -35.52 -2.50
CA SER A 23 -13.04 -34.60 -3.36
C SER A 23 -13.42 -33.32 -2.62
N ALA A 24 -13.87 -33.40 -1.36
CA ALA A 24 -14.19 -32.25 -0.53
C ALA A 24 -12.95 -31.38 -0.24
N VAL A 25 -11.79 -31.99 0.06
CA VAL A 25 -10.53 -31.28 0.25
C VAL A 25 -10.04 -30.66 -1.05
N THR A 26 -10.17 -31.36 -2.18
CA THR A 26 -9.80 -30.82 -3.49
C THR A 26 -10.73 -29.69 -3.91
N GLN A 27 -12.02 -29.80 -3.63
CA GLN A 27 -13.01 -28.78 -3.94
C GLN A 27 -12.88 -27.54 -3.03
N SER A 28 -12.52 -27.72 -1.75
CA SER A 28 -12.24 -26.63 -0.84
C SER A 28 -10.92 -25.91 -1.18
N SER A 29 -9.87 -26.65 -1.58
CA SER A 29 -8.61 -26.05 -2.04
C SER A 29 -8.79 -25.29 -3.36
N PHE A 30 -9.61 -25.81 -4.29
CA PHE A 30 -9.95 -25.11 -5.53
C PHE A 30 -10.76 -23.83 -5.26
N SER A 31 -11.71 -23.88 -4.33
CA SER A 31 -12.48 -22.69 -3.93
C SER A 31 -11.62 -21.64 -3.20
N TYR A 32 -10.64 -22.09 -2.41
CA TYR A 32 -9.70 -21.20 -1.72
C TYR A 32 -8.75 -20.52 -2.72
N ASP A 33 -8.19 -21.27 -3.67
CA ASP A 33 -7.31 -20.71 -4.69
C ASP A 33 -8.04 -19.72 -5.61
N ASP A 34 -9.30 -20.00 -5.97
CA ASP A 34 -10.10 -19.08 -6.79
C ASP A 34 -10.44 -17.79 -6.03
N LYS A 35 -10.73 -17.86 -4.73
CA LYS A 35 -10.96 -16.71 -3.86
C LYS A 35 -9.66 -15.91 -3.61
N ARG A 36 -8.51 -16.57 -3.46
CA ARG A 36 -7.21 -15.93 -3.24
C ARG A 36 -6.83 -14.95 -4.35
N TYR A 37 -7.21 -15.24 -5.60
CA TYR A 37 -6.98 -14.36 -6.74
C TYR A 37 -8.15 -13.41 -7.02
N SER A 38 -9.19 -13.35 -6.15
CA SER A 38 -10.13 -12.23 -6.21
C SER A 38 -9.37 -10.93 -5.93
N MET A 39 -9.62 -9.88 -6.72
CA MET A 39 -8.84 -8.63 -6.69
C MET A 39 -8.66 -8.06 -5.26
N PRO A 40 -9.70 -7.92 -4.42
CA PRO A 40 -9.53 -7.34 -3.09
C PRO A 40 -8.70 -8.24 -2.16
N LEU A 41 -8.88 -9.55 -2.20
CA LEU A 41 -8.11 -10.49 -1.36
C LEU A 41 -6.65 -10.59 -1.82
N PHE A 42 -6.39 -10.57 -3.13
CA PHE A 42 -5.04 -10.54 -3.67
C PHE A 42 -4.29 -9.29 -3.22
N VAL A 43 -4.92 -8.11 -3.35
CA VAL A 43 -4.33 -6.84 -2.91
C VAL A 43 -4.08 -6.85 -1.40
N ALA A 44 -5.05 -7.31 -0.59
CA ALA A 44 -4.88 -7.40 0.85
C ALA A 44 -3.72 -8.33 1.26
N HIS A 45 -3.64 -9.52 0.65
CA HIS A 45 -2.57 -10.47 0.91
C HIS A 45 -1.20 -9.91 0.51
N GLU A 46 -1.09 -9.29 -0.67
CA GLU A 46 0.17 -8.73 -1.14
C GLU A 46 0.58 -7.48 -0.33
N THR A 47 -0.39 -6.67 0.13
CA THR A 47 -0.13 -5.56 1.06
C THR A 47 0.47 -6.07 2.37
N LEU A 48 -0.06 -7.15 2.95
CA LEU A 48 0.48 -7.74 4.17
C LEU A 48 1.89 -8.34 3.96
N ASN A 49 2.12 -8.98 2.82
CA ASN A 49 3.46 -9.48 2.46
C ASN A 49 4.47 -8.32 2.30
N ALA A 50 4.07 -7.23 1.64
CA ALA A 50 4.88 -6.04 1.48
C ALA A 50 5.17 -5.38 2.84
N PHE A 51 4.17 -5.28 3.72
CA PHE A 51 4.28 -4.78 5.07
C PHE A 51 5.36 -5.52 5.89
N GLN A 52 5.41 -6.85 5.80
CA GLN A 52 6.44 -7.67 6.45
C GLN A 52 7.80 -7.50 5.76
N ARG A 53 7.85 -7.52 4.43
CA ARG A 53 9.08 -7.41 3.64
C ARG A 53 9.82 -6.09 3.87
N HIS A 54 9.09 -4.98 3.96
CA HIS A 54 9.65 -3.65 4.22
C HIS A 54 9.87 -3.37 5.71
N ASN A 55 9.61 -4.36 6.60
CA ASN A 55 9.75 -4.20 8.05
C ASN A 55 9.02 -2.95 8.58
N VAL A 56 7.75 -2.80 8.18
CA VAL A 56 6.97 -1.58 8.49
C VAL A 56 6.83 -1.34 9.99
N LEU A 57 6.79 -2.39 10.82
CA LEU A 57 6.77 -2.24 12.28
C LEU A 57 8.04 -1.55 12.80
N GLY A 58 9.21 -1.92 12.28
CA GLY A 58 10.47 -1.26 12.61
C GLY A 58 10.53 0.19 12.14
N LEU A 59 10.03 0.47 10.94
CA LEU A 59 9.91 1.83 10.42
C LEU A 59 8.94 2.68 11.24
N SER A 60 7.80 2.11 11.68
CA SER A 60 6.83 2.79 12.55
C SER A 60 7.42 3.13 13.91
N ALA A 61 8.22 2.22 14.50
CA ALA A 61 8.92 2.47 15.75
C ALA A 61 9.93 3.62 15.63
N ALA A 62 10.71 3.65 14.54
CA ALA A 62 11.63 4.74 14.25
C ALA A 62 10.91 6.08 14.07
N LEU A 63 9.81 6.10 13.29
CA LEU A 63 9.02 7.31 13.07
C LEU A 63 8.38 7.81 14.37
N SER A 64 7.87 6.92 15.23
CA SER A 64 7.28 7.33 16.51
C SER A 64 8.30 7.94 17.46
N PHE A 65 9.53 7.42 17.45
CA PHE A 65 10.64 8.00 18.18
C PHE A 65 10.98 9.42 17.67
N TYR A 66 11.18 9.59 16.35
CA TYR A 66 11.44 10.90 15.77
C TYR A 66 10.28 11.88 16.00
N ALA A 67 9.04 11.41 15.90
CA ALA A 67 7.85 12.24 16.14
C ALA A 67 7.77 12.70 17.59
N MET A 68 8.11 11.84 18.55
CA MET A 68 8.13 12.22 19.97
C MET A 68 9.10 13.38 20.23
N PHE A 69 10.30 13.35 19.64
CA PHE A 69 11.27 14.45 19.78
C PHE A 69 10.87 15.70 18.97
N ALA A 70 10.25 15.52 17.82
CA ALA A 70 9.80 16.63 16.99
C ALA A 70 8.54 17.32 17.53
N LEU A 71 7.80 16.69 18.44
CA LEU A 71 6.48 17.14 18.90
C LEU A 71 6.56 18.52 19.58
N ILE A 72 7.48 18.71 20.52
CA ILE A 72 7.61 19.99 21.24
C ILE A 72 8.05 21.12 20.28
N PRO A 73 9.13 20.97 19.49
CA PRO A 73 9.47 21.97 18.48
C PRO A 73 8.35 22.27 17.48
N MET A 74 7.62 21.24 17.06
CA MET A 74 6.52 21.40 16.10
C MET A 74 5.35 22.21 16.69
N VAL A 75 4.99 21.93 17.95
CA VAL A 75 3.94 22.68 18.65
C VAL A 75 4.37 24.14 18.86
N LEU A 76 5.64 24.39 19.22
CA LEU A 76 6.18 25.74 19.34
C LEU A 76 6.12 26.50 18.00
N LEU A 77 6.48 25.85 16.89
CA LEU A 77 6.37 26.43 15.55
C LEU A 77 4.90 26.75 15.19
N MET A 78 3.96 25.89 15.58
CA MET A 78 2.54 26.12 15.38
C MET A 78 2.05 27.33 16.17
N PHE A 79 2.42 27.46 17.44
CA PHE A 79 2.09 28.64 18.23
C PHE A 79 2.69 29.91 17.65
N PHE A 80 3.92 29.83 17.15
CA PHE A 80 4.56 30.95 16.45
C PHE A 80 3.75 31.38 15.22
N LEU A 81 3.40 30.42 14.34
CA LEU A 81 2.58 30.72 13.15
C LEU A 81 1.21 31.30 13.52
N LEU A 82 0.57 30.70 14.52
CA LEU A 82 -0.74 31.18 14.98
C LEU A 82 -0.68 32.59 15.55
N SER A 83 0.38 32.93 16.30
CA SER A 83 0.61 34.26 16.84
C SER A 83 0.84 35.32 15.78
N GLN A 84 1.33 34.95 14.60
CA GLN A 84 1.52 35.87 13.46
C GLN A 84 0.23 36.07 12.66
N LEU A 85 -0.63 35.05 12.59
CA LEU A 85 -1.85 35.06 11.74
C LEU A 85 -3.10 35.48 12.50
N VAL A 86 -3.18 35.14 13.78
CA VAL A 86 -4.36 35.41 14.63
C VAL A 86 -3.95 36.37 15.74
N PHE A 87 -4.01 37.68 15.48
CA PHE A 87 -3.86 38.68 16.51
C PHE A 87 -4.94 38.47 17.60
N THR A 88 -4.52 38.03 18.80
CA THR A 88 -5.26 38.12 20.07
C THR A 88 -6.44 37.20 20.36
N SER A 89 -6.58 36.03 19.81
CA SER A 89 -7.65 35.13 20.25
C SER A 89 -7.14 34.05 21.24
N GLU A 90 -7.34 34.27 22.57
CA GLU A 90 -7.12 33.22 23.60
C GLU A 90 -7.87 31.94 23.26
N TYR A 91 -9.02 32.04 22.63
CA TYR A 91 -9.83 30.90 22.17
C TYR A 91 -9.10 30.00 21.18
N ALA A 92 -8.38 30.54 20.19
CA ALA A 92 -7.62 29.76 19.21
C ALA A 92 -6.47 28.98 19.87
N ILE A 93 -5.84 29.58 20.88
CA ILE A 93 -4.72 28.98 21.62
C ILE A 93 -5.20 27.82 22.51
N VAL A 94 -6.30 28.03 23.25
CA VAL A 94 -6.91 26.95 24.07
C VAL A 94 -7.36 25.80 23.19
N LYS A 95 -7.97 26.07 22.03
CA LYS A 95 -8.40 25.03 21.10
C LYS A 95 -7.23 24.28 20.44
N LEU A 96 -6.15 24.97 20.10
CA LEU A 96 -4.93 24.31 19.62
C LEU A 96 -4.34 23.37 20.67
N ALA A 97 -4.32 23.78 21.94
CA ALA A 97 -3.90 22.96 23.05
C ALA A 97 -4.77 21.70 23.21
N ILE A 98 -6.09 21.83 23.06
CA ILE A 98 -7.03 20.70 23.09
C ILE A 98 -6.78 19.74 21.92
N ILE A 99 -6.61 20.26 20.69
CA ILE A 99 -6.37 19.45 19.50
C ILE A 99 -5.02 18.72 19.61
N THR A 100 -3.99 19.39 20.08
CA THR A 100 -2.67 18.77 20.32
C THR A 100 -2.74 17.70 21.39
N GLY A 101 -3.51 17.91 22.45
CA GLY A 101 -3.79 16.90 23.48
C GLY A 101 -4.58 15.70 22.93
N ASN A 102 -5.42 15.90 21.91
CA ASN A 102 -6.13 14.82 21.20
C ASN A 102 -5.25 14.02 20.25
N LEU A 103 -4.21 14.65 19.66
CA LEU A 103 -3.24 13.97 18.83
C LEU A 103 -2.33 13.05 19.63
N VAL A 104 -1.96 13.45 20.84
CA VAL A 104 -1.13 12.65 21.74
C VAL A 104 -1.85 12.56 23.11
N PRO A 105 -2.65 11.50 23.32
CA PRO A 105 -3.34 11.29 24.59
C PRO A 105 -2.36 11.26 25.75
N LYS A 106 -2.69 11.98 26.83
CA LYS A 106 -1.87 12.09 28.03
C LYS A 106 -0.63 13.00 27.94
N LEU A 107 -0.50 13.82 26.88
CA LEU A 107 0.45 14.94 27.00
C LEU A 107 -0.02 15.83 28.15
N SER A 108 0.84 16.00 29.16
CA SER A 108 0.47 16.73 30.37
C SER A 108 0.03 18.15 30.05
N SER A 109 -1.12 18.57 30.59
CA SER A 109 -1.58 19.96 30.51
C SER A 109 -0.52 20.95 31.02
N THR A 110 0.32 20.52 31.97
CA THR A 110 1.45 21.30 32.50
C THR A 110 2.49 21.58 31.41
N ILE A 111 2.82 20.61 30.56
CA ILE A 111 3.76 20.81 29.43
C ILE A 111 3.18 21.80 28.42
N MET A 112 1.88 21.71 28.13
CA MET A 112 1.22 22.63 27.21
C MET A 112 1.18 24.06 27.75
N VAL A 113 0.91 24.25 29.05
CA VAL A 113 0.97 25.58 29.69
C VAL A 113 2.39 26.14 29.64
N GLU A 114 3.42 25.33 29.85
CA GLU A 114 4.80 25.80 29.83
C GLU A 114 5.26 26.14 28.38
N VAL A 115 4.86 25.33 27.41
CA VAL A 115 5.06 25.61 25.97
C VAL A 115 4.38 26.91 25.59
N TYR A 116 3.15 27.16 26.06
CA TYR A 116 2.44 28.41 25.82
C TYR A 116 3.14 29.63 26.43
N LYS A 117 3.57 29.56 27.70
CA LYS A 117 4.32 30.64 28.36
C LYS A 117 5.62 30.96 27.60
N THR A 118 6.34 29.91 27.15
CA THR A 118 7.54 30.07 26.35
C THR A 118 7.24 30.73 25.01
N ALA A 119 6.13 30.39 24.35
CA ALA A 119 5.71 30.99 23.09
C ALA A 119 5.37 32.50 23.23
N GLN A 120 4.89 32.95 24.40
CA GLN A 120 4.60 34.34 24.67
C GLN A 120 5.86 35.22 24.85
N GLN A 121 7.00 34.63 25.16
CA GLN A 121 8.26 35.38 25.30
C GLN A 121 8.84 35.77 23.93
N LYS A 122 8.34 36.86 23.36
CA LYS A 122 8.73 37.36 22.02
C LYS A 122 10.23 37.50 21.79
N ALA A 123 11.02 37.71 22.83
CA ALA A 123 12.47 37.83 22.72
C ALA A 123 13.21 36.55 22.39
N ALA A 124 12.61 35.37 22.71
CA ALA A 124 13.19 34.05 22.43
C ALA A 124 13.00 33.59 20.95
N TRP A 125 12.16 34.29 20.20
CA TRP A 125 11.73 33.90 18.85
C TRP A 125 12.38 34.72 17.74
N GLY A 126 13.64 35.14 17.89
CA GLY A 126 14.38 35.69 16.79
C GLY A 126 14.56 34.68 15.65
N ALA A 127 14.99 35.14 14.48
CA ALA A 127 15.21 34.28 13.31
C ALA A 127 16.06 33.04 13.62
N LEU A 128 16.99 33.14 14.56
CA LEU A 128 17.85 32.04 15.02
C LEU A 128 17.03 30.97 15.76
N GLY A 129 16.12 31.36 16.65
CA GLY A 129 15.24 30.42 17.36
C GLY A 129 14.31 29.67 16.42
N LEU A 130 13.71 30.37 15.44
CA LEU A 130 12.89 29.77 14.39
C LEU A 130 13.70 28.73 13.57
N PHE A 131 14.93 29.09 13.19
CA PHE A 131 15.82 28.18 12.47
C PHE A 131 16.15 26.91 13.28
N ILE A 132 16.46 27.06 14.59
CA ILE A 132 16.75 25.92 15.47
C ILE A 132 15.53 24.99 15.58
N LEU A 133 14.31 25.54 15.73
CA LEU A 133 13.09 24.75 15.80
C LEU A 133 12.80 24.01 14.49
N LEU A 134 12.93 24.68 13.34
CA LEU A 134 12.82 24.05 12.02
C LEU A 134 13.85 22.91 11.87
N TRP A 135 15.10 23.16 12.29
CA TRP A 135 16.14 22.15 12.25
C TRP A 135 15.82 20.94 13.13
N ALA A 136 15.25 21.17 14.33
CA ALA A 136 14.88 20.08 15.26
C ALA A 136 13.78 19.16 14.73
N VAL A 137 12.89 19.65 13.83
CA VAL A 137 11.82 18.84 13.20
C VAL A 137 12.32 18.13 11.94
N THR A 138 13.41 18.55 11.30
CA THR A 138 13.87 17.95 10.03
C THR A 138 14.17 16.46 10.10
N PRO A 139 14.65 15.83 11.21
CA PRO A 139 14.85 14.39 11.28
C PRO A 139 13.57 13.59 11.05
N LEU A 140 12.43 14.06 11.57
CA LEU A 140 11.12 13.42 11.34
C LEU A 140 10.75 13.46 9.85
N ALA A 141 10.86 14.63 9.21
CA ALA A 141 10.55 14.77 7.78
C ALA A 141 11.47 13.90 6.90
N GLY A 142 12.75 13.84 7.24
CA GLY A 142 13.73 13.00 6.58
C GLY A 142 13.43 11.51 6.74
N ALA A 143 13.03 11.08 7.93
CA ALA A 143 12.64 9.71 8.22
C ALA A 143 11.35 9.30 7.48
N ILE A 144 10.32 10.16 7.46
CA ILE A 144 9.09 9.93 6.68
C ILE A 144 9.44 9.78 5.19
N ARG A 145 10.19 10.72 4.63
CA ARG A 145 10.60 10.68 3.22
C ARG A 145 11.37 9.40 2.90
N SER A 146 12.37 9.04 3.69
CA SER A 146 13.16 7.82 3.51
C SER A 146 12.29 6.56 3.57
N THR A 147 11.32 6.52 4.46
CA THR A 147 10.34 5.42 4.57
C THR A 147 9.51 5.29 3.30
N PHE A 148 9.03 6.40 2.73
CA PHE A 148 8.26 6.37 1.48
C PHE A 148 9.10 5.93 0.28
N TYR A 149 10.37 6.33 0.21
CA TYR A 149 11.30 5.85 -0.81
C TYR A 149 11.54 4.34 -0.68
N ASN A 150 11.68 3.82 0.54
CA ASN A 150 11.82 2.39 0.81
C ASN A 150 10.58 1.61 0.35
N ILE A 151 9.37 2.03 0.75
CA ILE A 151 8.10 1.40 0.34
C ILE A 151 7.89 1.45 -1.18
N ALA A 152 8.32 2.55 -1.82
CA ALA A 152 8.26 2.69 -3.27
C ALA A 152 9.31 1.86 -4.02
N ASN A 153 10.28 1.24 -3.32
CA ASN A 153 11.47 0.58 -3.88
C ASN A 153 12.33 1.51 -4.76
N LEU A 154 12.48 2.76 -4.34
CA LEU A 154 13.25 3.77 -5.07
C LEU A 154 14.53 4.12 -4.34
N VAL A 155 15.59 4.34 -5.12
CA VAL A 155 16.86 4.84 -4.59
C VAL A 155 16.79 6.35 -4.44
N GLU A 156 17.12 6.83 -3.25
CA GLU A 156 17.11 8.24 -2.95
C GLU A 156 18.32 8.97 -3.58
N ALA A 157 18.09 10.21 -4.03
CA ALA A 157 19.16 11.03 -4.61
C ALA A 157 20.34 11.21 -3.65
N ARG A 158 21.57 11.05 -4.14
CA ARG A 158 22.80 11.04 -3.33
C ARG A 158 23.20 12.41 -2.73
N SER A 159 22.70 13.54 -3.25
CA SER A 159 23.09 14.88 -2.80
C SER A 159 22.52 15.20 -1.41
N PHE A 160 23.39 15.34 -0.41
CA PHE A 160 23.05 15.70 0.96
C PHE A 160 22.29 17.04 1.06
N ILE A 161 22.79 18.07 0.37
CA ILE A 161 22.21 19.42 0.42
C ILE A 161 20.77 19.40 -0.14
N ARG A 162 20.58 18.76 -1.30
CA ARG A 162 19.26 18.65 -1.93
C ARG A 162 18.26 17.90 -1.03
N ARG A 163 18.71 16.88 -0.29
CA ARG A 163 17.89 16.18 0.69
C ARG A 163 17.48 17.09 1.83
N LYS A 164 18.43 17.82 2.43
CA LYS A 164 18.16 18.76 3.54
C LYS A 164 17.17 19.86 3.16
N VAL A 165 17.32 20.43 1.96
CA VAL A 165 16.37 21.43 1.45
C VAL A 165 14.97 20.83 1.32
N LYS A 166 14.85 19.61 0.79
CA LYS A 166 13.56 18.91 0.71
C LYS A 166 12.96 18.63 2.10
N ASP A 167 13.79 18.25 3.08
CA ASP A 167 13.33 17.99 4.45
C ASP A 167 12.79 19.27 5.10
N ILE A 168 13.47 20.40 4.96
CA ILE A 168 12.99 21.70 5.46
C ILE A 168 11.68 22.10 4.78
N LEU A 169 11.60 21.96 3.44
CA LEU A 169 10.36 22.23 2.71
C LEU A 169 9.22 21.32 3.15
N ALA A 170 9.51 20.05 3.41
CA ALA A 170 8.54 19.08 3.93
C ALA A 170 8.06 19.45 5.34
N VAL A 171 8.93 19.95 6.22
CA VAL A 171 8.54 20.46 7.56
C VAL A 171 7.57 21.63 7.42
N VAL A 172 7.89 22.60 6.56
CA VAL A 172 7.00 23.76 6.32
C VAL A 172 5.66 23.29 5.77
N ALA A 173 5.66 22.37 4.81
CA ALA A 173 4.44 21.81 4.25
C ALA A 173 3.62 21.02 5.29
N MET A 174 4.28 20.25 6.19
CA MET A 174 3.61 19.56 7.31
C MET A 174 2.96 20.55 8.28
N LEU A 175 3.65 21.62 8.62
CA LEU A 175 3.12 22.67 9.49
C LEU A 175 1.89 23.35 8.87
N LEU A 176 1.97 23.70 7.59
CA LEU A 176 0.83 24.27 6.85
C LEU A 176 -0.35 23.30 6.78
N LEU A 177 -0.08 22.02 6.49
CA LEU A 177 -1.13 20.99 6.45
C LEU A 177 -1.79 20.82 7.82
N PHE A 178 -1.00 20.74 8.89
CA PHE A 178 -1.53 20.66 10.24
C PHE A 178 -2.34 21.92 10.63
N PHE A 179 -1.87 23.08 10.25
CA PHE A 179 -2.58 24.34 10.46
C PHE A 179 -3.92 24.37 9.70
N LEU A 180 -3.94 24.00 8.42
CA LEU A 180 -5.15 23.89 7.62
C LEU A 180 -6.12 22.86 8.19
N PHE A 181 -5.62 21.73 8.65
CA PHE A 181 -6.43 20.70 9.32
C PHE A 181 -7.08 21.24 10.60
N THR A 182 -6.32 21.98 11.41
CA THR A 182 -6.84 22.64 12.63
C THR A 182 -7.93 23.64 12.29
N LEU A 183 -7.68 24.52 11.31
CA LEU A 183 -8.69 25.50 10.87
C LEU A 183 -9.94 24.83 10.31
N SER A 184 -9.79 23.80 9.51
CA SER A 184 -10.92 23.05 8.96
C SER A 184 -11.73 22.34 10.04
N GLY A 185 -11.10 21.85 11.11
CA GLY A 185 -11.78 21.30 12.28
C GLY A 185 -12.62 22.36 13.02
N LEU A 186 -12.09 23.58 13.16
CA LEU A 186 -12.84 24.72 13.74
C LEU A 186 -14.05 25.12 12.89
N MET A 187 -13.86 25.21 11.57
CA MET A 187 -14.95 25.51 10.63
C MET A 187 -16.01 24.40 10.64
N LEU A 188 -15.56 23.14 10.74
CA LEU A 188 -16.45 22.00 10.80
C LEU A 188 -17.39 22.03 11.99
N GLU A 189 -16.90 22.37 13.19
CA GLU A 189 -17.74 22.52 14.37
C GLU A 189 -18.82 23.59 14.17
N GLN A 190 -18.49 24.74 13.52
CA GLN A 190 -19.45 25.77 13.20
C GLN A 190 -20.47 25.30 12.17
N VAL A 191 -20.04 24.55 11.13
CA VAL A 191 -20.93 23.97 10.12
C VAL A 191 -21.87 22.95 10.75
N ILE A 192 -21.36 22.07 11.62
CA ILE A 192 -22.20 21.10 12.35
C ILE A 192 -23.20 21.83 13.23
N ALA A 193 -22.78 22.85 14.00
CA ALA A 193 -23.68 23.64 14.84
C ALA A 193 -24.77 24.33 14.00
N PHE A 194 -24.41 24.86 12.84
CA PHE A 194 -25.38 25.49 11.92
C PHE A 194 -26.38 24.47 11.38
N VAL A 195 -25.88 23.29 10.89
CA VAL A 195 -26.71 22.20 10.34
C VAL A 195 -27.61 21.60 11.43
N THR A 196 -27.12 21.46 12.66
CA THR A 196 -27.92 20.90 13.77
C THR A 196 -28.95 21.87 14.31
N ASN A 197 -28.71 23.20 14.23
CA ASN A 197 -29.71 24.20 14.61
C ASN A 197 -30.83 24.36 13.56
N ASP A 198 -30.57 24.04 12.30
CA ASP A 198 -31.57 24.06 11.23
C ASP A 198 -32.22 22.69 11.07
N HIS A 199 -33.25 22.42 11.91
CA HIS A 199 -33.98 21.15 11.91
C HIS A 199 -34.54 20.75 10.53
N LYS A 200 -34.79 21.68 9.61
CA LYS A 200 -35.31 21.40 8.26
C LYS A 200 -34.24 20.77 7.37
N LEU A 201 -33.01 21.29 7.40
CA LEU A 201 -31.89 20.73 6.64
C LEU A 201 -31.52 19.34 7.16
N LEU A 202 -31.52 19.13 8.48
CA LEU A 202 -31.21 17.87 9.11
C LEU A 202 -32.22 16.79 8.72
N HIS A 203 -33.53 17.11 8.77
CA HIS A 203 -34.60 16.18 8.34
C HIS A 203 -34.56 15.84 6.85
N LEU A 204 -34.08 16.76 6.01
CA LEU A 204 -33.97 16.57 4.56
C LEU A 204 -32.84 15.59 4.21
N ILE A 205 -31.70 15.64 4.96
CA ILE A 205 -30.47 14.87 4.63
C ILE A 205 -30.48 13.50 5.33
N LEU A 206 -30.97 13.38 6.55
CA LEU A 206 -30.77 12.22 7.44
C LEU A 206 -32.06 11.59 7.98
N GLY A 207 -33.23 12.10 7.60
CA GLY A 207 -34.51 11.61 8.09
C GLY A 207 -34.80 11.99 9.55
N THR A 208 -35.88 11.43 10.09
CA THR A 208 -36.44 11.81 11.41
C THR A 208 -35.80 11.13 12.63
N SER A 209 -34.60 10.53 12.50
CA SER A 209 -33.98 9.79 13.61
C SER A 209 -33.08 10.69 14.46
N ASP A 210 -33.14 10.56 15.80
CA ASP A 210 -32.31 11.27 16.77
C ASP A 210 -30.80 10.99 16.60
N THR A 211 -30.42 9.94 15.85
CA THR A 211 -29.03 9.57 15.53
C THR A 211 -28.44 10.31 14.34
N GLY A 212 -29.25 11.06 13.60
CA GLY A 212 -28.84 11.78 12.38
C GLY A 212 -27.64 12.72 12.58
N PRO A 213 -27.64 13.62 13.59
CA PRO A 213 -26.52 14.54 13.83
C PRO A 213 -25.21 13.83 14.17
N PHE A 214 -25.27 12.72 14.91
CA PHE A 214 -24.11 11.93 15.26
C PHE A 214 -23.47 11.27 14.03
N ILE A 215 -24.28 10.68 13.15
CA ILE A 215 -23.80 10.04 11.90
C ILE A 215 -23.19 11.11 10.98
N ALA A 216 -23.83 12.26 10.84
CA ALA A 216 -23.32 13.37 10.02
C ALA A 216 -21.95 13.84 10.50
N SER A 217 -21.79 14.08 11.80
CA SER A 217 -20.52 14.51 12.39
C SER A 217 -19.42 13.48 12.20
N MET A 218 -19.74 12.19 12.34
CA MET A 218 -18.82 11.09 12.12
C MET A 218 -18.36 10.99 10.65
N LEU A 219 -19.29 11.08 9.70
CA LEU A 219 -18.99 11.04 8.28
C LEU A 219 -18.14 12.24 7.84
N LEU A 220 -18.47 13.42 8.34
CA LEU A 220 -17.77 14.66 8.02
C LEU A 220 -16.35 14.66 8.60
N SER A 221 -16.18 14.17 9.84
CA SER A 221 -14.88 13.95 10.47
C SER A 221 -14.04 12.92 9.67
N LEU A 222 -14.67 11.82 9.25
CA LEU A 222 -14.00 10.81 8.41
C LEU A 222 -13.57 11.41 7.07
N ALA A 223 -14.42 12.18 6.41
CA ALA A 223 -14.11 12.82 5.13
C ALA A 223 -12.94 13.81 5.27
N LEU A 224 -12.95 14.67 6.30
CA LEU A 224 -11.89 15.62 6.58
C LEU A 224 -10.56 14.92 6.88
N THR A 225 -10.58 13.89 7.73
CA THR A 225 -9.40 13.09 8.05
C THR A 225 -8.86 12.41 6.80
N THR A 226 -9.73 11.82 5.98
CA THR A 226 -9.34 11.18 4.72
C THR A 226 -8.69 12.18 3.77
N LEU A 227 -9.27 13.37 3.62
CA LEU A 227 -8.72 14.43 2.77
C LEU A 227 -7.32 14.84 3.24
N THR A 228 -7.15 15.05 4.55
CA THR A 228 -5.84 15.42 5.14
C THR A 228 -4.78 14.36 4.89
N ILE A 229 -5.12 13.09 5.13
CA ILE A 229 -4.20 11.97 4.86
C ILE A 229 -3.90 11.85 3.37
N ALA A 230 -4.89 12.05 2.50
CA ALA A 230 -4.70 12.02 1.05
C ALA A 230 -3.71 13.10 0.59
N VAL A 231 -3.85 14.34 1.09
CA VAL A 231 -2.90 15.43 0.80
C VAL A 231 -1.50 15.07 1.30
N PHE A 232 -1.39 14.48 2.49
CA PHE A 232 -0.11 14.03 3.03
C PHE A 232 0.54 12.95 2.13
N TYR A 233 -0.22 11.98 1.65
CA TYR A 233 0.28 10.98 0.72
C TYR A 233 0.74 11.59 -0.61
N VAL A 234 -0.01 12.53 -1.18
CA VAL A 234 0.40 13.24 -2.40
C VAL A 234 1.72 13.98 -2.20
N MET A 235 1.89 14.61 -1.04
CA MET A 235 3.07 15.43 -0.74
C MET A 235 4.35 14.59 -0.54
N PHE A 236 4.25 13.45 0.15
CA PHE A 236 5.42 12.66 0.52
C PHE A 236 5.72 11.49 -0.42
N PHE A 237 4.75 11.04 -1.23
CA PHE A 237 5.02 9.89 -2.10
C PHE A 237 5.95 10.28 -3.26
N PRO A 238 7.06 9.55 -3.50
CA PRO A 238 8.11 9.96 -4.43
C PRO A 238 7.75 9.83 -5.91
N VAL A 239 6.61 9.19 -6.23
CA VAL A 239 6.14 8.94 -7.59
C VAL A 239 4.70 9.41 -7.77
N ARG A 240 4.33 9.71 -9.03
CA ARG A 240 2.95 10.06 -9.35
C ARG A 240 2.03 8.88 -9.11
N LEU A 241 0.96 9.12 -8.38
CA LEU A 241 -0.06 8.14 -8.03
C LEU A 241 -1.38 8.50 -8.72
N TYR A 242 -2.16 7.48 -9.04
CA TYR A 242 -3.56 7.70 -9.44
C TYR A 242 -4.38 8.14 -8.23
N ILE A 243 -5.16 9.20 -8.39
CA ILE A 243 -6.00 9.80 -7.32
C ILE A 243 -6.88 8.74 -6.65
N LYS A 244 -7.42 7.79 -7.42
CA LYS A 244 -8.23 6.67 -6.89
C LYS A 244 -7.48 5.83 -5.86
N HIS A 245 -6.21 5.51 -6.10
CA HIS A 245 -5.40 4.71 -5.18
C HIS A 245 -5.07 5.47 -3.90
N ILE A 246 -4.79 6.78 -4.02
CA ILE A 246 -4.56 7.67 -2.87
C ILE A 246 -5.79 7.71 -1.99
N PHE A 247 -6.97 7.90 -2.58
CA PHE A 247 -8.22 7.99 -1.84
C PHE A 247 -8.56 6.69 -1.10
N ILE A 248 -8.36 5.53 -1.75
CA ILE A 248 -8.57 4.20 -1.13
C ILE A 248 -7.63 4.02 0.07
N GLY A 249 -6.33 4.32 -0.08
CA GLY A 249 -5.37 4.18 1.01
C GLY A 249 -5.61 5.19 2.14
N ALA A 250 -5.97 6.43 1.81
CA ALA A 250 -6.28 7.46 2.80
C ALA A 250 -7.54 7.11 3.60
N LEU A 251 -8.60 6.67 2.93
CA LEU A 251 -9.84 6.21 3.57
C LEU A 251 -9.59 5.00 4.48
N PHE A 252 -8.82 4.03 4.01
CA PHE A 252 -8.42 2.86 4.79
C PHE A 252 -7.68 3.27 6.08
N THR A 253 -6.70 4.17 5.96
CA THR A 253 -5.96 4.70 7.11
C THR A 253 -6.87 5.48 8.07
N ALA A 254 -7.76 6.33 7.54
CA ALA A 254 -8.69 7.10 8.35
C ALA A 254 -9.65 6.21 9.15
N ILE A 255 -10.15 5.13 8.54
CA ILE A 255 -10.99 4.13 9.21
C ILE A 255 -10.22 3.46 10.34
N ILE A 256 -8.97 3.02 10.10
CA ILE A 256 -8.15 2.41 11.15
C ILE A 256 -7.91 3.39 12.29
N TRP A 257 -7.61 4.66 12.01
CA TRP A 257 -7.42 5.68 13.05
C TRP A 257 -8.68 5.93 13.86
N LEU A 258 -9.84 5.94 13.22
CA LEU A 258 -11.12 6.09 13.89
C LEU A 258 -11.40 4.93 14.86
N LEU A 259 -11.12 3.70 14.43
CA LEU A 259 -11.29 2.49 15.24
C LEU A 259 -10.22 2.37 16.35
N MET A 260 -9.03 2.89 16.12
CA MET A 260 -7.92 2.77 17.05
C MET A 260 -8.10 3.66 18.30
N ARG A 261 -8.78 4.81 18.18
CA ARG A 261 -9.05 5.69 19.34
C ARG A 261 -9.81 4.98 20.48
N PRO A 262 -11.00 4.39 20.24
CA PRO A 262 -11.72 3.66 21.29
C PRO A 262 -10.97 2.42 21.76
N ALA A 263 -10.28 1.71 20.86
CA ALA A 263 -9.48 0.54 21.21
C ALA A 263 -8.32 0.91 22.16
N PHE A 264 -7.63 2.01 21.91
CA PHE A 264 -6.56 2.49 22.78
C PHE A 264 -7.09 3.01 24.12
N SER A 265 -8.23 3.69 24.11
CA SER A 265 -8.90 4.14 25.35
C SER A 265 -9.31 2.94 26.23
N TRP A 266 -9.87 1.89 25.62
CA TRP A 266 -10.18 0.64 26.32
C TRP A 266 -8.91 -0.03 26.87
N PHE A 267 -7.84 -0.11 26.08
CA PHE A 267 -6.54 -0.61 26.51
C PHE A 267 -6.02 0.13 27.74
N LEU A 268 -6.15 1.47 27.77
CA LEU A 268 -5.74 2.28 28.92
C LEU A 268 -6.58 2.02 30.17
N SER A 269 -7.89 1.85 30.02
CA SER A 269 -8.79 1.56 31.15
C SER A 269 -8.57 0.16 31.72
N ALA A 270 -8.25 -0.81 30.88
CA ALA A 270 -7.97 -2.19 31.31
C ALA A 270 -6.62 -2.33 32.05
N ASN A 271 -5.73 -1.35 31.94
CA ASN A 271 -4.36 -1.42 32.46
C ASN A 271 -4.01 -0.23 33.36
N GLU A 272 -4.78 -0.01 34.40
CA GLU A 272 -4.53 1.08 35.38
C GLU A 272 -3.19 0.97 36.11
N SER A 273 -2.66 -0.26 36.24
CA SER A 273 -1.40 -0.55 36.93
C SER A 273 -0.12 -0.07 36.26
N TYR A 274 -0.18 0.41 35.02
CA TYR A 274 1.01 0.97 34.33
C TYR A 274 1.70 2.09 35.13
N GLY A 275 0.95 2.84 35.93
CA GLY A 275 1.51 3.88 36.79
C GLY A 275 2.46 3.34 37.87
N ALA A 276 2.20 2.14 38.37
CA ALA A 276 3.05 1.52 39.40
C ALA A 276 4.40 1.06 38.82
N VAL A 277 4.42 0.63 37.54
CA VAL A 277 5.64 0.11 36.91
C VAL A 277 6.50 1.24 36.33
N PHE A 278 5.89 2.21 35.64
CA PHE A 278 6.62 3.25 34.92
C PHE A 278 6.71 4.59 35.64
N GLY A 279 6.03 4.76 36.76
CA GLY A 279 6.07 5.98 37.56
C GLY A 279 5.75 7.24 36.75
N SER A 280 6.58 8.27 36.88
CA SER A 280 6.45 9.54 36.16
C SER A 280 6.60 9.42 34.62
N MET A 281 7.25 8.35 34.14
CA MET A 281 7.46 8.12 32.69
C MET A 281 6.28 7.45 32.00
N LYS A 282 5.22 7.08 32.74
CA LYS A 282 4.00 6.44 32.20
C LYS A 282 3.48 7.18 30.96
N ASN A 283 3.32 8.49 31.03
CA ASN A 283 2.75 9.29 29.95
C ASN A 283 3.63 9.31 28.70
N LEU A 284 4.95 9.29 28.87
CA LEU A 284 5.90 9.23 27.75
C LEU A 284 5.78 7.88 27.02
N PHE A 285 5.77 6.76 27.73
CA PHE A 285 5.62 5.44 27.13
C PHE A 285 4.27 5.28 26.43
N LEU A 286 3.19 5.76 27.04
CA LEU A 286 1.87 5.73 26.41
C LEU A 286 1.82 6.59 25.14
N SER A 287 2.46 7.76 25.13
CA SER A 287 2.53 8.63 23.96
C SER A 287 3.33 7.99 22.82
N ILE A 288 4.48 7.37 23.11
CA ILE A 288 5.27 6.65 22.10
C ILE A 288 4.46 5.47 21.54
N THR A 289 3.77 4.71 22.41
CA THR A 289 2.94 3.58 21.99
C THR A 289 1.79 4.03 21.07
N TRP A 290 1.13 5.14 21.44
CA TRP A 290 0.09 5.73 20.60
C TRP A 290 0.62 6.17 19.24
N LEU A 291 1.74 6.86 19.18
CA LEU A 291 2.40 7.27 17.95
C LEU A 291 2.81 6.04 17.11
N TYR A 292 3.32 4.99 17.75
CA TYR A 292 3.69 3.75 17.07
C TYR A 292 2.51 3.12 16.32
N PHE A 293 1.36 2.99 16.98
CA PHE A 293 0.16 2.47 16.32
C PHE A 293 -0.35 3.40 15.20
N ASN A 294 -0.29 4.72 15.42
CA ASN A 294 -0.68 5.68 14.38
C ASN A 294 0.21 5.58 13.14
N PHE A 295 1.53 5.52 13.31
CA PHE A 295 2.45 5.34 12.17
C PHE A 295 2.31 3.96 11.54
N THR A 296 2.02 2.92 12.31
CA THR A 296 1.76 1.58 11.77
C THR A 296 0.53 1.59 10.85
N ALA A 297 -0.57 2.19 11.27
CA ALA A 297 -1.77 2.34 10.45
C ALA A 297 -1.50 3.20 9.20
N PHE A 298 -0.78 4.30 9.37
CA PHE A 298 -0.40 5.20 8.29
C PHE A 298 0.48 4.51 7.24
N LEU A 299 1.51 3.79 7.65
CA LEU A 299 2.39 3.06 6.74
C LEU A 299 1.70 1.85 6.10
N LEU A 300 0.75 1.21 6.80
CA LEU A 300 -0.07 0.15 6.19
C LEU A 300 -0.93 0.71 5.04
N GLY A 301 -1.49 1.90 5.19
CA GLY A 301 -2.16 2.62 4.10
C GLY A 301 -1.21 2.98 2.95
N THR A 302 0.03 3.37 3.25
CA THR A 302 1.08 3.62 2.25
C THR A 302 1.41 2.35 1.45
N GLU A 303 1.54 1.19 2.13
CA GLU A 303 1.75 -0.11 1.48
C GLU A 303 0.57 -0.49 0.60
N LEU A 304 -0.67 -0.24 1.05
CA LEU A 304 -1.86 -0.48 0.24
C LEU A 304 -1.84 0.34 -1.05
N ILE A 305 -1.47 1.61 -1.00
CA ILE A 305 -1.33 2.48 -2.18
C ILE A 305 -0.25 1.95 -3.12
N ALA A 306 0.92 1.58 -2.58
CA ALA A 306 2.03 1.02 -3.36
C ALA A 306 1.64 -0.30 -4.04
N THR A 307 0.93 -1.18 -3.33
CA THR A 307 0.43 -2.45 -3.86
C THR A 307 -0.63 -2.24 -4.94
N LEU A 308 -1.59 -1.32 -4.73
CA LEU A 308 -2.60 -0.98 -5.74
C LEU A 308 -1.96 -0.43 -7.02
N ARG A 309 -0.92 0.36 -6.91
CA ARG A 309 -0.16 0.87 -8.06
C ARG A 309 0.51 -0.26 -8.84
N LYS A 310 1.11 -1.23 -8.14
CA LYS A 310 1.89 -2.33 -8.74
C LYS A 310 1.08 -3.61 -8.97
N ARG A 311 -0.24 -3.59 -8.76
CA ARG A 311 -1.09 -4.80 -8.78
C ARG A 311 -0.91 -5.61 -10.05
N ASP A 312 -0.85 -4.95 -11.21
CA ASP A 312 -0.75 -5.58 -12.53
C ASP A 312 0.62 -6.29 -12.69
N VAL A 313 1.69 -5.64 -12.26
CA VAL A 313 3.04 -6.20 -12.22
C VAL A 313 3.13 -7.39 -11.24
N LEU A 314 2.50 -7.26 -10.06
CA LEU A 314 2.47 -8.32 -9.05
C LEU A 314 1.69 -9.55 -9.54
N MET A 315 0.62 -9.36 -10.30
CA MET A 315 -0.09 -10.46 -10.95
C MET A 315 0.81 -11.18 -11.97
N LEU A 316 1.58 -10.45 -12.76
CA LEU A 316 2.51 -11.02 -13.73
C LEU A 316 3.70 -11.75 -13.08
N LYS A 317 4.12 -11.35 -11.88
CA LYS A 317 5.21 -11.98 -11.13
C LYS A 317 5.05 -13.49 -10.97
N SER A 318 3.85 -13.95 -10.67
CA SER A 318 3.56 -15.37 -10.49
C SER A 318 3.79 -16.18 -11.77
N LEU A 319 3.58 -15.57 -12.95
CA LEU A 319 3.85 -16.18 -14.25
C LEU A 319 5.32 -16.60 -14.36
N PHE A 320 6.24 -15.72 -13.96
CA PHE A 320 7.69 -15.95 -14.02
C PHE A 320 8.20 -16.86 -12.88
N THR A 321 7.40 -17.06 -11.83
CA THR A 321 7.80 -17.88 -10.69
C THR A 321 7.43 -19.34 -10.85
N HIS A 322 6.31 -19.69 -11.51
CA HIS A 322 5.74 -21.05 -11.61
C HIS A 322 5.99 -21.76 -12.94
N MET A 323 6.84 -21.24 -13.80
CA MET A 323 7.06 -21.63 -15.19
C MET A 323 7.58 -23.03 -15.48
N SER A 324 7.92 -23.82 -14.49
CA SER A 324 8.76 -25.00 -14.77
C SER A 324 8.02 -26.32 -15.07
N LYS A 325 6.68 -26.47 -14.90
CA LYS A 325 6.07 -27.82 -14.94
C LYS A 325 4.60 -27.95 -15.38
N GLN A 326 3.94 -26.97 -15.98
CA GLN A 326 2.47 -27.04 -16.15
C GLN A 326 1.90 -26.94 -17.57
N ALA A 327 2.63 -27.32 -18.60
CA ALA A 327 2.11 -27.28 -19.98
C ALA A 327 0.93 -28.25 -20.28
N SER A 328 0.60 -29.19 -19.38
CA SER A 328 -0.42 -30.24 -19.63
C SER A 328 -1.60 -30.29 -18.66
N LYS A 329 -1.76 -29.32 -17.76
CA LYS A 329 -2.92 -29.26 -16.83
C LYS A 329 -3.93 -28.18 -17.26
N PRO A 330 -5.22 -28.36 -16.92
CA PRO A 330 -6.23 -27.31 -17.18
C PRO A 330 -5.78 -25.98 -16.55
N PRO A 331 -6.11 -24.83 -17.20
CA PRO A 331 -5.62 -23.54 -16.74
C PRO A 331 -6.02 -23.31 -15.28
N SER A 332 -5.01 -23.06 -14.44
CA SER A 332 -5.23 -22.76 -13.03
C SER A 332 -6.16 -21.53 -12.89
N PRO A 333 -6.88 -21.36 -11.78
CA PRO A 333 -7.72 -20.16 -11.53
C PRO A 333 -6.93 -18.86 -11.73
N TYR A 334 -5.65 -18.88 -11.40
CA TYR A 334 -4.72 -17.78 -11.65
C TYR A 334 -4.57 -17.48 -13.15
N MET A 335 -4.33 -18.50 -13.98
CA MET A 335 -4.16 -18.33 -15.43
C MET A 335 -5.42 -17.80 -16.10
N ARG A 336 -6.61 -18.23 -15.62
CA ARG A 336 -7.89 -17.73 -16.10
C ARG A 336 -8.03 -16.24 -15.83
N LYS A 337 -7.64 -15.76 -14.64
CA LYS A 337 -7.65 -14.32 -14.31
C LYS A 337 -6.62 -13.52 -15.07
N LEU A 338 -5.43 -14.06 -15.27
CA LEU A 338 -4.43 -13.45 -16.16
C LEU A 338 -4.98 -13.27 -17.58
N MET A 339 -5.60 -14.32 -18.14
CA MET A 339 -6.22 -14.24 -19.46
C MET A 339 -7.35 -13.21 -19.53
N GLN A 340 -8.14 -13.04 -18.46
CA GLN A 340 -9.19 -12.01 -18.41
C GLN A 340 -8.63 -10.57 -18.44
N HIS A 341 -7.43 -10.34 -17.87
CA HIS A 341 -6.86 -8.99 -17.75
C HIS A 341 -5.84 -8.66 -18.83
N PHE A 342 -5.04 -9.63 -19.24
CA PHE A 342 -3.90 -9.45 -20.15
C PHE A 342 -3.95 -10.39 -21.34
N GLY A 343 -4.99 -11.24 -21.43
CA GLY A 343 -5.10 -12.27 -22.45
C GLY A 343 -5.78 -11.80 -23.70
N LYS A 344 -5.32 -12.34 -24.84
CA LYS A 344 -5.99 -12.25 -26.12
C LYS A 344 -5.97 -13.61 -26.78
N THR A 345 -7.09 -14.04 -27.33
CA THR A 345 -7.20 -15.27 -28.12
C THR A 345 -7.08 -14.91 -29.61
N TYR A 346 -6.22 -15.61 -30.31
CA TYR A 346 -5.99 -15.50 -31.74
C TYR A 346 -6.42 -16.79 -32.43
N HIS A 347 -6.89 -16.68 -33.68
CA HIS A 347 -7.34 -17.79 -34.48
C HIS A 347 -6.27 -18.30 -35.44
N HIS A 348 -6.51 -19.47 -36.04
CA HIS A 348 -5.60 -20.07 -37.01
C HIS A 348 -5.19 -19.09 -38.12
N ALA A 349 -3.88 -19.08 -38.45
CA ALA A 349 -3.28 -18.19 -39.45
C ALA A 349 -3.35 -16.68 -39.14
N GLU A 350 -3.83 -16.29 -37.94
CA GLU A 350 -3.84 -14.88 -37.52
C GLU A 350 -2.41 -14.45 -37.13
N HIS A 351 -2.04 -13.23 -37.57
CA HIS A 351 -0.76 -12.61 -37.20
C HIS A 351 -0.87 -11.94 -35.84
N ILE A 352 0.05 -12.28 -34.92
CA ILE A 352 0.19 -11.63 -33.62
C ILE A 352 0.97 -10.34 -33.78
N PHE A 353 2.04 -10.36 -34.57
CA PHE A 353 2.78 -9.20 -35.06
C PHE A 353 3.45 -9.55 -36.40
N ARG A 354 3.83 -8.53 -37.14
CA ARG A 354 4.50 -8.65 -38.45
C ARG A 354 5.91 -8.11 -38.38
N LEU A 355 6.73 -8.49 -39.38
CA LEU A 355 8.07 -7.94 -39.57
C LEU A 355 8.02 -6.41 -39.66
N GLY A 356 8.82 -5.74 -38.84
CA GLY A 356 8.90 -4.28 -38.79
C GLY A 356 7.90 -3.59 -37.90
N ASP A 357 7.00 -4.33 -37.23
CA ASP A 357 6.08 -3.76 -36.23
C ASP A 357 6.85 -3.21 -35.04
N THR A 358 6.46 -2.04 -34.55
CA THR A 358 7.05 -1.37 -33.38
C THR A 358 6.39 -1.79 -32.05
N THR A 359 5.99 -3.06 -31.95
CA THR A 359 5.37 -3.58 -30.73
C THR A 359 6.42 -3.96 -29.71
N HIS A 360 6.41 -3.27 -28.55
CA HIS A 360 7.33 -3.55 -27.44
C HIS A 360 6.65 -4.39 -26.35
N ASN A 361 6.04 -5.52 -26.74
CA ASN A 361 5.38 -6.44 -25.82
C ASN A 361 6.14 -7.77 -25.74
N LEU A 362 6.15 -8.36 -24.55
CA LEU A 362 6.49 -9.74 -24.37
C LEU A 362 5.20 -10.57 -24.41
N TYR A 363 5.23 -11.66 -25.17
CA TYR A 363 4.09 -12.54 -25.36
C TYR A 363 4.35 -13.86 -24.65
N TYR A 364 3.40 -14.31 -23.82
CA TYR A 364 3.45 -15.63 -23.18
C TYR A 364 2.34 -16.51 -23.74
N LEU A 365 2.71 -17.64 -24.35
CA LEU A 365 1.76 -18.58 -24.92
C LEU A 365 1.20 -19.49 -23.83
N VAL A 366 -0.09 -19.32 -23.52
CA VAL A 366 -0.80 -20.14 -22.53
C VAL A 366 -1.26 -21.45 -23.12
N ARG A 367 -1.76 -21.40 -24.36
CA ARG A 367 -2.34 -22.53 -25.09
C ARG A 367 -2.18 -22.35 -26.60
N GLY A 368 -2.00 -23.44 -27.33
CA GLY A 368 -1.84 -23.43 -28.78
C GLY A 368 -0.37 -23.49 -29.19
N GLN A 369 -0.11 -23.19 -30.45
CA GLN A 369 1.20 -23.11 -31.08
C GLN A 369 1.33 -21.87 -31.96
N VAL A 370 2.49 -21.24 -31.96
CA VAL A 370 2.83 -20.06 -32.76
C VAL A 370 4.11 -20.31 -33.54
N LYS A 371 4.13 -20.04 -34.83
CA LYS A 371 5.31 -20.08 -35.69
C LYS A 371 5.91 -18.70 -35.82
N LEU A 372 7.20 -18.57 -35.52
CA LEU A 372 8.00 -17.39 -35.84
C LEU A 372 8.63 -17.60 -37.22
N GLN A 373 8.40 -16.66 -38.12
CA GLN A 373 8.80 -16.77 -39.51
C GLN A 373 9.59 -15.54 -39.94
N LEU A 374 10.59 -15.75 -40.81
CA LEU A 374 11.28 -14.69 -41.52
C LEU A 374 11.17 -15.00 -43.02
N HIS A 375 10.63 -14.08 -43.83
CA HIS A 375 10.40 -14.28 -45.26
C HIS A 375 9.66 -15.58 -45.61
N LYS A 376 8.67 -15.98 -44.77
CA LYS A 376 7.89 -17.24 -44.83
C LYS A 376 8.63 -18.52 -44.43
N GLU A 377 9.90 -18.46 -44.11
CA GLU A 377 10.62 -19.59 -43.52
C GLU A 377 10.41 -19.66 -42.02
N VAL A 378 10.03 -20.83 -41.51
CA VAL A 378 9.81 -21.04 -40.07
C VAL A 378 11.15 -21.12 -39.37
N ILE A 379 11.48 -20.10 -38.59
CA ILE A 379 12.71 -20.08 -37.78
C ILE A 379 12.52 -20.89 -36.50
N ARG A 380 11.32 -20.78 -35.88
CA ARG A 380 11.03 -21.43 -34.61
C ARG A 380 9.54 -21.63 -34.42
N THR A 381 9.16 -22.76 -33.82
CA THR A 381 7.82 -23.00 -33.28
C THR A 381 7.84 -22.76 -31.77
N VAL A 382 6.91 -21.96 -31.28
CA VAL A 382 6.70 -21.63 -29.87
C VAL A 382 5.61 -22.53 -29.34
N GLU A 383 5.88 -23.22 -28.25
CA GLU A 383 4.95 -24.12 -27.57
C GLU A 383 4.29 -23.45 -26.35
N ALA A 384 3.17 -24.02 -25.89
CA ALA A 384 2.51 -23.56 -24.68
C ALA A 384 3.47 -23.55 -23.47
N GLY A 385 3.50 -22.44 -22.73
CA GLY A 385 4.44 -22.23 -21.62
C GLY A 385 5.70 -21.44 -22.00
N GLU A 386 5.87 -21.07 -23.26
CA GLU A 386 7.03 -20.32 -23.73
C GLU A 386 6.72 -18.83 -23.96
N TYR A 387 7.79 -18.00 -23.93
CA TYR A 387 7.74 -16.59 -24.35
C TYR A 387 8.30 -16.39 -25.73
N PHE A 388 7.81 -15.32 -26.37
CA PHE A 388 8.34 -14.79 -27.63
C PHE A 388 8.14 -13.27 -27.71
N GLY A 389 8.79 -12.61 -28.68
CA GLY A 389 8.80 -11.15 -28.80
C GLY A 389 9.83 -10.45 -27.89
N GLU A 390 10.63 -11.23 -27.14
CA GLU A 390 11.65 -10.75 -26.22
C GLU A 390 12.75 -9.91 -26.88
N ILE A 391 13.10 -10.22 -28.14
CA ILE A 391 14.19 -9.53 -28.84
C ILE A 391 13.79 -8.09 -29.11
N ALA A 392 12.64 -7.86 -29.74
CA ALA A 392 12.14 -6.52 -30.03
C ALA A 392 11.96 -5.68 -28.75
N LEU A 393 11.48 -6.31 -27.67
CA LEU A 393 11.32 -5.69 -26.37
C LEU A 393 12.67 -5.24 -25.76
N LEU A 394 13.66 -6.14 -25.70
CA LEU A 394 14.94 -5.87 -25.01
C LEU A 394 15.89 -4.98 -25.82
N SER A 395 15.88 -5.11 -27.14
CA SER A 395 16.71 -4.28 -28.04
C SER A 395 16.08 -2.94 -28.36
N ASN A 396 14.80 -2.74 -28.01
CA ASN A 396 14.02 -1.55 -28.38
C ASN A 396 14.02 -1.32 -29.90
N THR A 397 13.96 -2.41 -30.69
CA THR A 397 13.96 -2.40 -32.16
C THR A 397 12.64 -2.96 -32.69
N PRO A 398 12.27 -2.66 -33.95
CA PRO A 398 11.14 -3.32 -34.57
C PRO A 398 11.29 -4.84 -34.60
N THR A 399 10.18 -5.55 -34.72
CA THR A 399 10.14 -7.02 -34.82
C THR A 399 10.93 -7.51 -36.04
N ILE A 400 11.73 -8.55 -35.83
CA ILE A 400 12.63 -9.10 -36.84
C ILE A 400 11.99 -10.24 -37.69
N GLY A 401 10.67 -10.49 -37.50
CA GLY A 401 9.93 -11.53 -38.21
C GLY A 401 8.44 -11.47 -37.88
N ASP A 402 7.69 -12.37 -38.51
CA ASP A 402 6.26 -12.57 -38.30
C ASP A 402 6.01 -13.60 -37.19
N ALA A 403 4.97 -13.38 -36.40
CA ALA A 403 4.44 -14.39 -35.49
C ALA A 403 3.03 -14.80 -35.92
N VAL A 404 2.84 -16.06 -36.32
CA VAL A 404 1.59 -16.57 -36.89
C VAL A 404 1.09 -17.76 -36.08
N VAL A 405 -0.20 -17.80 -35.78
CA VAL A 405 -0.82 -18.92 -35.07
C VAL A 405 -0.90 -20.14 -35.99
N SER A 406 -0.37 -21.28 -35.55
CA SER A 406 -0.38 -22.55 -36.30
C SER A 406 -1.39 -23.57 -35.78
N SER A 407 -1.90 -23.43 -34.57
CA SER A 407 -3.01 -24.20 -34.01
C SER A 407 -4.37 -23.60 -34.37
N ASP A 408 -5.48 -24.27 -34.07
CA ASP A 408 -6.82 -23.74 -34.32
C ASP A 408 -7.06 -22.42 -33.58
N HIS A 409 -6.54 -22.31 -32.37
CA HIS A 409 -6.53 -21.07 -31.59
C HIS A 409 -5.28 -21.01 -30.71
N ALA A 410 -4.89 -19.81 -30.33
CA ALA A 410 -3.81 -19.55 -29.37
C ALA A 410 -4.26 -18.53 -28.34
N ASP A 411 -4.14 -18.90 -27.06
CA ASP A 411 -4.38 -18.03 -25.93
C ASP A 411 -3.05 -17.43 -25.46
N ILE A 412 -2.94 -16.10 -25.53
CA ILE A 412 -1.68 -15.38 -25.32
C ILE A 412 -1.88 -14.30 -24.27
N VAL A 413 -0.98 -14.24 -23.29
CA VAL A 413 -0.89 -13.13 -22.33
C VAL A 413 0.08 -12.10 -22.89
N LEU A 414 -0.40 -10.85 -23.04
CA LEU A 414 0.40 -9.72 -23.50
C LEU A 414 0.97 -8.98 -22.30
N ILE A 415 2.28 -8.81 -22.26
CA ILE A 415 2.98 -8.13 -21.16
C ILE A 415 3.68 -6.92 -21.75
N SER A 416 3.22 -5.71 -21.39
CA SER A 416 3.79 -4.46 -21.90
C SER A 416 5.22 -4.24 -21.43
N ALA A 417 6.02 -3.48 -22.18
CA ALA A 417 7.37 -3.10 -21.81
C ALA A 417 7.45 -2.47 -20.44
N GLU A 418 6.54 -1.56 -20.11
CA GLU A 418 6.48 -0.88 -18.80
C GLU A 418 6.30 -1.87 -17.64
N ASN A 419 5.42 -2.87 -17.82
CA ASN A 419 5.17 -3.89 -16.79
C ASN A 419 6.38 -4.81 -16.60
N ILE A 420 7.07 -5.20 -17.70
CA ILE A 420 8.30 -6.00 -17.63
C ILE A 420 9.42 -5.22 -16.97
N GLU A 421 9.68 -3.99 -17.38
CA GLU A 421 10.72 -3.14 -16.82
C GLU A 421 10.51 -2.97 -15.32
N THR A 422 9.29 -2.61 -14.91
CA THR A 422 8.94 -2.49 -13.48
C THR A 422 9.15 -3.81 -12.74
N LEU A 423 8.75 -4.95 -13.32
CA LEU A 423 8.91 -6.26 -12.71
C LEU A 423 10.38 -6.63 -12.53
N LEU A 424 11.21 -6.39 -13.53
CA LEU A 424 12.64 -6.70 -13.49
C LEU A 424 13.40 -5.81 -12.50
N LEU A 425 13.03 -4.55 -12.38
CA LEU A 425 13.61 -3.61 -11.42
C LEU A 425 13.20 -3.93 -9.98
N ASP A 426 11.93 -4.27 -9.75
CA ASP A 426 11.38 -4.51 -8.42
C ASP A 426 11.72 -5.91 -7.87
N GLU A 427 11.97 -6.90 -8.75
CA GLU A 427 12.15 -8.31 -8.39
C GLU A 427 13.43 -8.90 -8.99
N PRO A 428 14.61 -8.67 -8.38
CA PRO A 428 15.89 -9.13 -8.93
C PRO A 428 15.98 -10.65 -9.18
N LYS A 429 15.24 -11.45 -8.37
CA LYS A 429 15.18 -12.91 -8.57
C LYS A 429 14.44 -13.28 -9.86
N VAL A 430 13.41 -12.53 -10.23
CA VAL A 430 12.69 -12.70 -11.50
C VAL A 430 13.58 -12.28 -12.65
N ALA A 431 14.27 -11.14 -12.52
CA ALA A 431 15.23 -10.64 -13.51
C ALA A 431 16.33 -11.67 -13.80
N LEU A 432 16.95 -12.24 -12.77
CA LEU A 432 17.98 -13.29 -12.94
C LEU A 432 17.44 -14.55 -13.63
N ARG A 433 16.22 -14.98 -13.33
CA ARG A 433 15.59 -16.13 -14.01
C ARG A 433 15.33 -15.82 -15.48
N PHE A 434 14.78 -14.64 -15.75
CA PHE A 434 14.52 -14.18 -17.12
C PHE A 434 15.81 -14.14 -17.93
N LEU A 435 16.89 -13.56 -17.40
CA LEU A 435 18.20 -13.50 -18.06
C LEU A 435 18.79 -14.90 -18.30
N ARG A 436 18.68 -15.83 -17.34
CA ARG A 436 19.13 -17.22 -17.52
C ARG A 436 18.37 -17.93 -18.64
N GLN A 437 17.06 -17.73 -18.72
CA GLN A 437 16.26 -18.29 -19.80
C GLN A 437 16.66 -17.73 -21.16
N MET A 438 16.93 -16.42 -21.24
CA MET A 438 17.43 -15.78 -22.47
C MET A 438 18.78 -16.37 -22.88
N ALA A 439 19.74 -16.50 -21.96
CA ALA A 439 21.03 -17.09 -22.22
C ALA A 439 20.92 -18.52 -22.75
N THR A 440 20.04 -19.35 -22.13
CA THR A 440 19.81 -20.73 -22.60
C THR A 440 19.18 -20.77 -24.00
N LYS A 441 18.30 -19.82 -24.33
CA LYS A 441 17.71 -19.73 -25.69
C LYS A 441 18.74 -19.33 -26.73
N LEU A 442 19.65 -18.40 -26.41
CA LEU A 442 20.73 -17.99 -27.30
C LEU A 442 21.69 -19.14 -27.60
N GLN A 443 22.09 -19.88 -26.57
CA GLN A 443 22.96 -21.08 -26.75
C GLN A 443 22.35 -22.16 -27.67
N LYS A 444 21.02 -22.35 -27.59
CA LYS A 444 20.33 -23.33 -28.48
C LYS A 444 20.21 -22.86 -29.92
N ARG A 445 20.48 -21.58 -30.21
CA ARG A 445 20.42 -21.01 -31.56
C ARG A 445 21.75 -21.11 -32.31
N ASP A 446 22.86 -21.26 -31.56
CA ASP A 446 24.21 -21.36 -32.11
C ASP A 446 24.65 -22.83 -32.35
N HIS A 447 23.76 -23.79 -32.08
CA HIS A 447 23.88 -25.20 -32.40
C HIS A 447 22.73 -25.64 -33.31
#